data_a8f5fde65bf93bb0d50f81d63fe04ea4
#
_entry.id   a8f5fde65bf93bb0d50f81d63fe04ea4
#
_cell.length_a   1.000
_cell.length_b   1.000
_cell.length_c   1.000
_cell.angle_alpha   90.00
_cell.angle_beta   90.00
_cell.angle_gamma   90.00
#
_symmetry.space_group_name_H-M   'P 1'
#
loop_
_entity.id
_entity.type
_entity.pdbx_description
1 polymer ?
#
loop_
_entity_poly.entity_id
_entity_poly.type
_entity_poly.pdbx_seq_one_letter_code
_entity_poly.pdbx_strand_id
1 'polypeptide(L)'
;MAEMSNYLENALINAVLRNTSYTSPATVYLALYTTDPTDADTGTEVSGNAYARQSITFGAPSNGVTTNSAAIEFPQATGSWGTIAYVGIRDASTAGNLLFHTALDASKTIATGDVFRIAVGSLSVTLA
;
A
#
# COMPACT_ATOMS: atom_id res chain seq x y z
N MET A 1 10.33 -2.80 -6.28
CA MET A 1 9.69 -1.64 -6.92
C MET A 1 8.18 -1.82 -6.87
N ALA A 2 7.44 -0.78 -6.52
CA ALA A 2 5.98 -0.87 -6.46
C ALA A 2 5.39 -0.86 -7.87
N GLU A 3 4.41 -1.71 -8.11
CA GLU A 3 3.70 -1.81 -9.38
C GLU A 3 2.34 -1.16 -9.28
N MET A 4 1.88 -0.54 -10.38
CA MET A 4 0.55 0.03 -10.44
C MET A 4 -0.51 -1.06 -10.64
N SER A 5 -1.67 -0.87 -10.00
CA SER A 5 -2.84 -1.69 -10.27
C SER A 5 -3.45 -1.36 -11.64
N ASN A 6 -4.25 -2.29 -12.17
CA ASN A 6 -5.02 -2.04 -13.41
C ASN A 6 -5.91 -0.78 -13.26
N TYR A 7 -6.51 -0.58 -12.10
CA TYR A 7 -7.34 0.59 -11.83
C TYR A 7 -6.55 1.88 -12.05
N LEU A 8 -5.37 1.99 -11.41
CA LEU A 8 -4.58 3.21 -11.50
C LEU A 8 -3.99 3.42 -12.90
N GLU A 9 -3.52 2.35 -13.52
CA GLU A 9 -3.00 2.42 -14.90
C GLU A 9 -4.05 3.01 -15.85
N ASN A 10 -5.28 2.50 -15.79
CA ASN A 10 -6.36 2.99 -16.63
C ASN A 10 -6.72 4.43 -16.28
N ALA A 11 -6.77 4.77 -14.99
CA ALA A 11 -7.09 6.13 -14.54
C ALA A 11 -6.05 7.15 -15.03
N LEU A 12 -4.78 6.82 -14.98
CA LEU A 12 -3.70 7.70 -15.43
C LEU A 12 -3.69 7.85 -16.95
N ILE A 13 -3.90 6.78 -17.71
CA ILE A 13 -4.00 6.86 -19.15
C ILE A 13 -5.17 7.77 -19.54
N ASN A 14 -6.31 7.60 -18.91
CA ASN A 14 -7.47 8.46 -19.13
C ASN A 14 -7.18 9.93 -18.78
N ALA A 15 -6.50 10.18 -17.67
CA ALA A 15 -6.21 11.54 -17.22
C ALA A 15 -5.20 12.24 -18.13
N VAL A 16 -4.13 11.55 -18.50
CA VAL A 16 -3.01 12.15 -19.23
C VAL A 16 -3.28 12.19 -20.74
N LEU A 17 -3.86 11.15 -21.31
CA LEU A 17 -3.98 11.00 -22.78
C LEU A 17 -5.39 11.24 -23.28
N ARG A 18 -6.43 11.17 -22.45
CA ARG A 18 -7.83 11.28 -22.89
C ARG A 18 -8.59 12.42 -22.23
N ASN A 19 -7.91 13.31 -21.55
CA ASN A 19 -8.52 14.49 -20.90
C ASN A 19 -9.69 14.12 -19.98
N THR A 20 -9.58 13.00 -19.28
CA THR A 20 -10.59 12.53 -18.32
C THR A 20 -10.05 12.76 -16.91
N SER A 21 -10.77 13.55 -16.11
CA SER A 21 -10.31 13.90 -14.76
C SER A 21 -10.11 12.67 -13.90
N TYR A 22 -9.00 12.64 -13.16
CA TYR A 22 -8.76 11.69 -12.08
C TYR A 22 -8.88 12.42 -10.75
N THR A 23 -9.77 11.97 -9.89
CA THR A 23 -9.90 12.53 -8.55
C THR A 23 -8.91 11.82 -7.63
N SER A 24 -7.83 12.52 -7.29
CA SER A 24 -6.83 11.97 -6.38
C SER A 24 -7.40 11.82 -4.97
N PRO A 25 -7.05 10.75 -4.25
CA PRO A 25 -7.49 10.60 -2.87
C PRO A 25 -6.83 11.65 -1.97
N ALA A 26 -7.58 12.15 -0.99
CA ALA A 26 -7.02 13.08 0.00
C ALA A 26 -6.00 12.39 0.91
N THR A 27 -6.20 11.11 1.18
CA THR A 27 -5.31 10.30 2.01
C THR A 27 -5.17 8.92 1.39
N VAL A 28 -3.94 8.40 1.34
CA VAL A 28 -3.67 7.03 0.91
C VAL A 28 -3.27 6.19 2.12
N TYR A 29 -3.50 4.89 2.03
CA TYR A 29 -3.35 3.96 3.15
C TYR A 29 -2.50 2.77 2.75
N LEU A 30 -1.69 2.29 3.70
CA LEU A 30 -0.95 1.05 3.55
C LEU A 30 -1.79 -0.13 4.04
N ALA A 31 -1.90 -1.15 3.22
CA ALA A 31 -2.55 -2.41 3.54
C ALA A 31 -1.54 -3.54 3.50
N LEU A 32 -1.72 -4.55 4.34
CA LEU A 32 -0.84 -5.71 4.44
C LEU A 32 -1.53 -6.94 3.86
N TYR A 33 -0.80 -7.75 3.09
CA TYR A 33 -1.34 -8.90 2.39
C TYR A 33 -0.52 -10.16 2.67
N THR A 34 -1.21 -11.28 2.78
CA THR A 34 -0.58 -12.60 2.88
C THR A 34 -0.35 -13.24 1.52
N THR A 35 -1.08 -12.80 0.49
CA THR A 35 -0.93 -13.25 -0.90
C THR A 35 -0.76 -12.05 -1.81
N ASP A 36 -0.17 -12.27 -3.00
CA ASP A 36 0.07 -11.20 -3.98
C ASP A 36 -1.24 -10.51 -4.35
N PRO A 37 -1.37 -9.20 -4.15
CA PRO A 37 -2.56 -8.45 -4.60
C PRO A 37 -2.76 -8.53 -6.11
N THR A 38 -1.70 -8.64 -6.89
CA THR A 38 -1.68 -8.53 -8.34
C THR A 38 -2.24 -7.19 -8.82
N ASP A 39 -2.09 -6.90 -10.10
CA ASP A 39 -2.66 -5.68 -10.69
C ASP A 39 -4.18 -5.68 -10.65
N ALA A 40 -4.80 -6.87 -10.56
CA ALA A 40 -6.24 -7.04 -10.53
C ALA A 40 -6.85 -6.95 -9.11
N ASP A 41 -6.04 -6.68 -8.09
CA ASP A 41 -6.48 -6.58 -6.68
C ASP A 41 -7.15 -7.88 -6.20
N THR A 42 -6.46 -8.99 -6.39
CA THR A 42 -6.98 -10.33 -6.06
C THR A 42 -6.32 -10.95 -4.82
N GLY A 43 -5.48 -10.22 -4.10
CA GLY A 43 -4.80 -10.72 -2.91
C GLY A 43 -5.68 -10.80 -1.69
N THR A 44 -5.16 -11.48 -0.66
CA THR A 44 -5.81 -11.59 0.65
C THR A 44 -5.20 -10.61 1.62
N GLU A 45 -5.97 -9.59 2.00
CA GLU A 45 -5.57 -8.62 3.02
C GLU A 45 -5.75 -9.21 4.41
N VAL A 46 -4.86 -8.84 5.33
CA VAL A 46 -5.01 -9.15 6.76
C VAL A 46 -6.34 -8.59 7.27
N SER A 47 -6.99 -9.29 8.19
CA SER A 47 -8.23 -8.81 8.82
C SER A 47 -8.31 -9.29 10.26
N GLY A 48 -8.97 -8.48 11.10
CA GLY A 48 -9.17 -8.81 12.52
C GLY A 48 -7.91 -8.62 13.36
N ASN A 49 -7.99 -8.98 14.64
CA ASN A 49 -6.88 -8.95 15.60
C ASN A 49 -6.18 -7.59 15.68
N ALA A 50 -6.98 -6.52 15.71
CA ALA A 50 -6.55 -5.11 15.77
C ALA A 50 -5.89 -4.59 14.47
N TYR A 51 -5.90 -5.35 13.38
CA TYR A 51 -5.41 -4.85 12.10
C TYR A 51 -6.28 -3.71 11.59
N ALA A 52 -5.64 -2.62 11.19
CA ALA A 52 -6.26 -1.52 10.47
C ALA A 52 -5.22 -0.92 9.52
N ARG A 53 -5.63 -0.56 8.31
CA ARG A 53 -4.76 0.15 7.38
C ARG A 53 -4.25 1.43 8.02
N GLN A 54 -3.03 1.82 7.69
CA GLN A 54 -2.40 3.02 8.22
C GLN A 54 -2.22 4.06 7.12
N SER A 55 -2.53 5.31 7.43
CA SER A 55 -2.31 6.41 6.48
C SER A 55 -0.82 6.57 6.17
N ILE A 56 -0.53 6.98 4.93
CA ILE A 56 0.84 7.19 4.47
C ILE A 56 0.96 8.64 4.00
N THR A 57 2.06 9.29 4.37
CA THR A 57 2.47 10.54 3.75
C THR A 57 3.70 10.31 2.90
N PHE A 58 3.69 10.83 1.68
CA PHE A 58 4.82 10.72 0.77
C PHE A 58 5.49 12.09 0.60
N GLY A 59 6.79 12.08 0.40
CA GLY A 59 7.54 13.29 0.08
C GLY A 59 7.29 13.75 -1.35
N ALA A 60 7.76 14.96 -1.67
CA ALA A 60 7.67 15.48 -3.03
C ALA A 60 8.47 14.58 -3.99
N PRO A 61 7.91 14.25 -5.17
CA PRO A 61 8.60 13.38 -6.10
C PRO A 61 9.78 14.08 -6.78
N SER A 62 10.79 13.29 -7.14
CA SER A 62 11.91 13.73 -7.95
C SER A 62 12.24 12.63 -8.95
N ASN A 63 12.27 12.98 -10.23
CA ASN A 63 12.55 12.03 -11.32
C ASN A 63 11.64 10.79 -11.28
N GLY A 64 10.37 10.98 -10.91
CA GLY A 64 9.39 9.89 -10.83
C GLY A 64 9.51 8.99 -9.61
N VAL A 65 10.25 9.40 -8.59
CA VAL A 65 10.46 8.61 -7.38
C VAL A 65 9.98 9.38 -6.15
N THR A 66 9.28 8.71 -5.25
CA THR A 66 8.95 9.23 -3.92
C THR A 66 9.08 8.14 -2.88
N THR A 67 9.25 8.55 -1.63
CA THR A 67 9.29 7.65 -0.47
C THR A 67 8.40 8.17 0.63
N ASN A 68 8.05 7.31 1.59
CA ASN A 68 7.26 7.74 2.74
C ASN A 68 8.07 8.74 3.58
N SER A 69 7.42 9.86 3.92
CA SER A 69 8.04 10.96 4.66
C SER A 69 7.92 10.80 6.17
N ALA A 70 7.14 9.83 6.64
CA ALA A 70 6.99 9.50 8.05
C ALA A 70 6.97 7.99 8.22
N ALA A 71 7.35 7.50 9.40
CA ALA A 71 7.25 6.08 9.71
C ALA A 71 5.80 5.63 9.69
N ILE A 72 5.56 4.38 9.29
CA ILE A 72 4.23 3.77 9.27
C ILE A 72 4.24 2.67 10.33
N GLU A 73 3.43 2.82 11.37
CA GLU A 73 3.37 1.85 12.47
C GLU A 73 1.93 1.38 12.62
N PHE A 74 1.76 0.05 12.56
CA PHE A 74 0.47 -0.58 12.72
C PHE A 74 0.17 -0.80 14.20
N PRO A 75 -1.10 -0.94 14.59
CA PRO A 75 -1.46 -1.31 15.96
C PRO A 75 -0.82 -2.63 16.36
N GLN A 76 -0.54 -2.81 17.65
CA GLN A 76 -0.06 -4.08 18.17
C GLN A 76 -1.08 -5.19 17.90
N ALA A 77 -0.63 -6.30 17.34
CA ALA A 77 -1.49 -7.42 17.00
C ALA A 77 -2.05 -8.07 18.29
N THR A 78 -3.35 -8.26 18.33
CA THR A 78 -4.03 -8.96 19.44
C THR A 78 -4.23 -10.45 19.16
N GLY A 79 -3.84 -10.89 17.97
CA GLY A 79 -3.83 -12.27 17.52
C GLY A 79 -2.99 -12.36 16.26
N SER A 80 -2.80 -13.56 15.74
CA SER A 80 -1.96 -13.77 14.55
C SER A 80 -2.55 -13.06 13.32
N TRP A 81 -1.69 -12.39 12.57
CA TRP A 81 -2.01 -11.83 11.24
C TRP A 81 -1.53 -12.74 10.11
N GLY A 82 -0.87 -13.85 10.44
CA GLY A 82 -0.24 -14.73 9.46
C GLY A 82 1.11 -14.18 9.00
N THR A 83 1.55 -14.63 7.83
CA THR A 83 2.82 -14.20 7.24
C THR A 83 2.55 -13.12 6.21
N ILE A 84 3.05 -11.91 6.46
CA ILE A 84 2.90 -10.76 5.57
C ILE A 84 4.01 -10.82 4.54
N ALA A 85 3.64 -10.99 3.28
CA ALA A 85 4.60 -11.07 2.17
C ALA A 85 4.48 -9.91 1.20
N TYR A 86 3.36 -9.18 1.19
CA TYR A 86 3.10 -8.07 0.27
C TYR A 86 2.46 -6.91 0.99
N VAL A 87 2.63 -5.72 0.43
CA VAL A 87 1.94 -4.50 0.86
C VAL A 87 1.26 -3.86 -0.33
N GLY A 88 0.20 -3.09 -0.06
CA GLY A 88 -0.50 -2.32 -1.07
C GLY A 88 -0.81 -0.93 -0.59
N ILE A 89 -0.91 0.00 -1.52
CA ILE A 89 -1.33 1.37 -1.26
C ILE A 89 -2.74 1.49 -1.80
N ARG A 90 -3.68 1.88 -0.93
CA ARG A 90 -5.09 1.99 -1.28
C ARG A 90 -5.59 3.41 -1.07
N ASP A 91 -6.69 3.75 -1.74
CA ASP A 91 -7.26 5.11 -1.71
C ASP A 91 -8.29 5.32 -0.60
N ALA A 92 -8.53 4.32 0.24
CA ALA A 92 -9.49 4.41 1.34
C ALA A 92 -9.04 3.58 2.53
N SER A 93 -9.53 3.94 3.73
CA SER A 93 -9.21 3.21 4.96
C SER A 93 -9.87 1.84 5.02
N THR A 94 -10.96 1.65 4.28
CA THR A 94 -11.67 0.37 4.10
C THR A 94 -12.14 0.28 2.65
N ALA A 95 -12.24 -0.93 2.11
CA ALA A 95 -12.63 -1.13 0.70
C ALA A 95 -11.79 -0.26 -0.24
N GLY A 96 -12.39 0.49 -1.16
CA GLY A 96 -11.67 1.36 -2.08
C GLY A 96 -10.91 0.61 -3.16
N ASN A 97 -9.96 1.32 -3.80
CA ASN A 97 -9.19 0.79 -4.92
C ASN A 97 -7.74 0.60 -4.53
N LEU A 98 -7.15 -0.50 -4.98
CA LEU A 98 -5.70 -0.69 -4.92
C LEU A 98 -5.05 0.24 -5.94
N LEU A 99 -4.03 0.97 -5.51
CA LEU A 99 -3.27 1.89 -6.38
C LEU A 99 -1.93 1.28 -6.76
N PHE A 100 -1.14 0.88 -5.77
CA PHE A 100 0.18 0.27 -5.96
C PHE A 100 0.30 -0.96 -5.07
N HIS A 101 1.15 -1.90 -5.47
CA HIS A 101 1.48 -3.07 -4.66
C HIS A 101 2.93 -3.48 -4.88
N THR A 102 3.50 -4.13 -3.87
CA THR A 102 4.86 -4.65 -3.96
C THR A 102 5.06 -5.78 -2.94
N ALA A 103 6.01 -6.67 -3.24
CA ALA A 103 6.45 -7.66 -2.27
C ALA A 103 7.35 -7.00 -1.23
N LEU A 104 7.33 -7.51 0.00
CA LEU A 104 8.34 -7.18 0.99
C LEU A 104 9.67 -7.82 0.61
N ASP A 105 10.78 -7.18 0.99
CA ASP A 105 12.12 -7.75 0.79
C ASP A 105 12.25 -9.09 1.51
N ALA A 106 11.63 -9.19 2.69
CA ALA A 106 11.51 -10.44 3.44
C ALA A 106 10.12 -10.50 4.08
N SER A 107 9.47 -11.65 3.98
CA SER A 107 8.17 -11.86 4.62
C SER A 107 8.31 -11.78 6.14
N LYS A 108 7.25 -11.35 6.82
CA LYS A 108 7.21 -11.22 8.28
C LYS A 108 5.99 -11.92 8.83
N THR A 109 6.20 -12.82 9.77
CA THR A 109 5.11 -13.44 10.51
C THR A 109 4.77 -12.57 11.71
N ILE A 110 3.51 -12.15 11.80
CA ILE A 110 3.02 -11.29 12.88
C ILE A 110 2.17 -12.14 13.82
N ALA A 111 2.67 -12.32 15.03
CA ALA A 111 1.98 -13.04 16.11
C ALA A 111 1.41 -12.04 17.12
N THR A 112 0.63 -12.55 18.08
CA THR A 112 0.10 -11.74 19.17
C THR A 112 1.20 -10.95 19.86
N GLY A 113 1.00 -9.64 19.99
CA GLY A 113 1.96 -8.74 20.64
C GLY A 113 2.99 -8.12 19.70
N ASP A 114 3.07 -8.56 18.46
CA ASP A 114 4.01 -7.99 17.49
C ASP A 114 3.47 -6.68 16.91
N VAL A 115 4.39 -5.81 16.49
CA VAL A 115 4.08 -4.55 15.81
C VAL A 115 4.78 -4.53 14.46
N PHE A 116 4.00 -4.31 13.39
CA PHE A 116 4.55 -4.13 12.05
C PHE A 116 4.84 -2.65 11.83
N ARG A 117 6.06 -2.33 11.39
CA ARG A 117 6.50 -0.95 11.22
C ARG A 117 7.36 -0.81 9.96
N ILE A 118 7.14 0.28 9.22
CA ILE A 118 7.99 0.68 8.10
C ILE A 118 8.65 2.00 8.46
N ALA A 119 9.99 2.03 8.41
CA ALA A 119 10.77 3.22 8.73
C ALA A 119 10.60 4.29 7.64
N VAL A 120 10.88 5.54 8.00
CA VAL A 120 10.90 6.67 7.05
C VAL A 120 11.82 6.33 5.88
N GLY A 121 11.34 6.57 4.66
CA GLY A 121 12.10 6.35 3.43
C GLY A 121 12.20 4.89 2.97
N SER A 122 11.65 3.94 3.73
CA SER A 122 11.75 2.51 3.38
C SER A 122 10.71 2.04 2.37
N LEU A 123 9.62 2.78 2.19
CA LEU A 123 8.63 2.49 1.17
C LEU A 123 8.85 3.44 -0.02
N SER A 124 9.27 2.89 -1.14
CA SER A 124 9.58 3.66 -2.34
C SER A 124 8.60 3.35 -3.46
N VAL A 125 8.14 4.39 -4.16
CA VAL A 125 7.31 4.27 -5.35
C VAL A 125 8.03 4.96 -6.50
N THR A 126 8.21 4.23 -7.60
CA THR A 126 8.87 4.73 -8.80
C THR A 126 7.95 4.55 -10.01
N LEU A 127 7.76 5.64 -10.76
CA LEU A 127 7.11 5.60 -12.07
C LEU A 127 8.17 5.69 -13.15
N ALA A 128 8.20 4.70 -14.00
CA ALA A 128 9.19 4.61 -15.08
C ALA A 128 8.54 4.62 -16.45
#